data_fde3e5b078dc6d46e8c2edcbf55c4f36
#
_entry.id   fde3e5b078dc6d46e8c2edcbf55c4f36
#
_cell.length_a   1.000
_cell.length_b   1.000
_cell.length_c   1.000
_cell.angle_alpha   90.00
_cell.angle_beta   90.00
_cell.angle_gamma   90.00
#
_symmetry.space_group_name_H-M   'P 1'
#
loop_
_entity.id
_entity.type
_entity.pdbx_description
1 polymer ?
#
loop_
_entity_poly.entity_id
_entity_poly.type
_entity_poly.pdbx_seq_one_letter_code
_entity_poly.pdbx_strand_id
1 'polypeptide(L)'
;MSFSTQVKAELCRAPLTKKCCAQAEAYGVLLYCSLSTAAEVRITTESPEFADRLPQLFQKAFQVRFDRLPAEGAGKRIFSITDRDKLSALWAVYGHDPTEALAHHINFAVLEEDHCRASFLRGAFLAGGSVTDPAKRYHLELATSHLSVSRELHALLLEMGFSPKESSRKSNAITYFKQSNAIEDFLTAMGAPLAAMELMNAKAEKDLRGSINRRVNCDAANLDKAVDAAQGQIEAIYKLEERGMLADLPDKLKEAVDLRMAHPELTLSQLAELCDPPVSKSAFNHRLRKLMELSRS
;
A
#
# COMPACT_ATOMS: atom_id res chain seq x y z
N MET A 1 9.52 -13.89 8.08
CA MET A 1 8.09 -14.21 7.82
C MET A 1 7.53 -13.09 6.93
N SER A 2 6.70 -13.38 5.90
CA SER A 2 6.14 -12.33 5.05
C SER A 2 5.01 -11.59 5.78
N PHE A 3 4.74 -10.32 5.43
CA PHE A 3 3.61 -9.57 6.00
C PHE A 3 2.27 -10.32 5.80
N SER A 4 2.05 -10.90 4.62
CA SER A 4 0.86 -11.72 4.36
C SER A 4 0.73 -12.93 5.30
N THR A 5 1.85 -13.56 5.67
CA THR A 5 1.87 -14.67 6.63
C THR A 5 1.53 -14.18 8.04
N GLN A 6 2.04 -13.02 8.45
CA GLN A 6 1.71 -12.40 9.74
C GLN A 6 0.22 -12.08 9.85
N VAL A 7 -0.37 -11.49 8.80
CA VAL A 7 -1.81 -11.22 8.74
C VAL A 7 -2.62 -12.51 8.88
N LYS A 8 -2.26 -13.58 8.15
CA LYS A 8 -2.96 -14.87 8.25
C LYS A 8 -2.82 -15.47 9.66
N ALA A 9 -1.66 -15.38 10.29
CA ALA A 9 -1.45 -15.83 11.65
C ALA A 9 -2.30 -15.05 12.67
N GLU A 10 -2.42 -13.73 12.50
CA GLU A 10 -3.28 -12.90 13.35
C GLU A 10 -4.75 -13.30 13.19
N LEU A 11 -5.25 -13.43 11.97
CA LEU A 11 -6.62 -13.83 11.67
C LEU A 11 -6.97 -15.20 12.27
N CYS A 12 -6.02 -16.13 12.29
CA CYS A 12 -6.20 -17.45 12.87
C CYS A 12 -6.36 -17.45 14.41
N ARG A 13 -6.01 -16.37 15.10
CA ARG A 13 -6.21 -16.19 16.56
C ARG A 13 -7.64 -15.79 16.91
N ALA A 14 -8.44 -15.39 15.92
CA ALA A 14 -9.84 -15.01 16.18
C ALA A 14 -10.63 -16.20 16.74
N PRO A 15 -11.36 -16.03 17.86
CA PRO A 15 -12.06 -17.14 18.52
C PRO A 15 -13.24 -17.65 17.68
N LEU A 16 -13.43 -18.97 17.64
CA LEU A 16 -14.55 -19.65 17.00
C LEU A 16 -15.74 -19.82 17.99
N THR A 17 -16.30 -18.70 18.48
CA THR A 17 -17.33 -18.72 19.51
C THR A 17 -18.70 -19.09 18.97
N LYS A 18 -19.19 -18.34 17.98
CA LYS A 18 -20.52 -18.53 17.38
C LYS A 18 -20.48 -19.49 16.20
N LYS A 19 -21.49 -20.37 16.10
CA LYS A 19 -21.63 -21.31 14.97
C LYS A 19 -21.85 -20.58 13.64
N CYS A 20 -22.67 -19.52 13.62
CA CYS A 20 -22.90 -18.70 12.43
C CYS A 20 -21.61 -18.07 11.89
N CYS A 21 -20.73 -17.53 12.78
CA CYS A 21 -19.43 -17.01 12.36
C CYS A 21 -18.52 -18.12 11.80
N ALA A 22 -18.51 -19.31 12.42
CA ALA A 22 -17.74 -20.43 11.91
C ALA A 22 -18.25 -20.89 10.53
N GLN A 23 -19.56 -20.93 10.33
CA GLN A 23 -20.17 -21.22 9.03
C GLN A 23 -19.83 -20.16 8.00
N ALA A 24 -19.95 -18.88 8.33
CA ALA A 24 -19.57 -17.79 7.42
C ALA A 24 -18.08 -17.81 7.05
N GLU A 25 -17.18 -18.07 8.01
CA GLU A 25 -15.74 -18.19 7.76
C GLU A 25 -15.43 -19.41 6.87
N ALA A 26 -16.00 -20.57 7.19
CA ALA A 26 -15.83 -21.76 6.36
C ALA A 26 -16.39 -21.56 4.94
N TYR A 27 -17.47 -20.79 4.78
CA TYR A 27 -18.02 -20.43 3.47
C TYR A 27 -17.01 -19.63 2.64
N GLY A 28 -16.40 -18.60 3.22
CA GLY A 28 -15.32 -17.87 2.58
C GLY A 28 -14.16 -18.78 2.17
N VAL A 29 -13.76 -19.71 3.04
CA VAL A 29 -12.73 -20.70 2.69
C VAL A 29 -13.14 -21.56 1.50
N LEU A 30 -14.37 -22.08 1.46
CA LEU A 30 -14.87 -22.96 0.40
C LEU A 30 -14.95 -22.26 -0.97
N LEU A 31 -15.33 -20.99 -1.01
CA LEU A 31 -15.45 -20.21 -2.25
C LEU A 31 -14.10 -19.71 -2.78
N TYR A 32 -13.04 -19.74 -1.95
CA TYR A 32 -11.71 -19.25 -2.30
C TYR A 32 -10.60 -20.30 -2.21
N CYS A 33 -10.93 -21.56 -1.92
CA CYS A 33 -9.96 -22.64 -1.83
C CYS A 33 -9.48 -23.15 -3.22
N SER A 34 -8.54 -24.06 -3.20
CA SER A 34 -7.87 -24.57 -4.41
C SER A 34 -8.81 -25.34 -5.35
N LEU A 35 -9.79 -26.07 -4.80
CA LEU A 35 -10.81 -26.81 -5.53
C LEU A 35 -12.06 -26.89 -4.68
N SER A 36 -13.20 -26.56 -5.29
CA SER A 36 -14.50 -26.62 -4.66
C SER A 36 -15.50 -27.13 -5.70
N THR A 37 -15.90 -28.38 -5.56
CA THR A 37 -16.84 -29.05 -6.48
C THR A 37 -17.81 -29.92 -5.69
N ALA A 38 -18.85 -30.44 -6.36
CA ALA A 38 -19.76 -31.38 -5.75
C ALA A 38 -19.10 -32.76 -5.37
N ALA A 39 -17.96 -33.07 -5.98
CA ALA A 39 -17.25 -34.33 -5.78
C ALA A 39 -16.05 -34.20 -4.81
N GLU A 40 -15.45 -33.04 -4.70
CA GLU A 40 -14.29 -32.84 -3.85
C GLU A 40 -14.18 -31.34 -3.43
N VAL A 41 -13.88 -31.13 -2.16
CA VAL A 41 -13.34 -29.87 -1.63
C VAL A 41 -11.89 -30.10 -1.28
N ARG A 42 -10.99 -29.25 -1.83
CA ARG A 42 -9.54 -29.31 -1.54
C ARG A 42 -9.03 -27.95 -1.13
N ILE A 43 -8.51 -27.87 0.09
CA ILE A 43 -7.92 -26.67 0.67
C ILE A 43 -6.42 -26.87 0.76
N THR A 44 -5.67 -25.95 0.19
CA THR A 44 -4.21 -25.98 0.20
C THR A 44 -3.66 -24.74 0.89
N THR A 45 -2.77 -24.91 1.85
CA THR A 45 -2.15 -23.80 2.57
C THR A 45 -0.69 -24.09 2.90
N GLU A 46 0.11 -23.02 2.98
CA GLU A 46 1.48 -23.04 3.49
C GLU A 46 1.55 -22.45 4.92
N SER A 47 0.47 -21.77 5.39
CA SER A 47 0.39 -21.24 6.76
C SER A 47 0.12 -22.35 7.76
N PRO A 48 1.01 -22.55 8.75
CA PRO A 48 0.80 -23.48 9.84
C PRO A 48 -0.47 -23.17 10.64
N GLU A 49 -0.65 -21.90 10.97
CA GLU A 49 -1.75 -21.43 11.82
C GLU A 49 -3.10 -21.66 11.13
N PHE A 50 -3.17 -21.47 9.81
CA PHE A 50 -4.39 -21.74 9.06
C PHE A 50 -4.64 -23.26 8.96
N ALA A 51 -3.59 -24.06 8.80
CA ALA A 51 -3.72 -25.50 8.80
C ALA A 51 -4.26 -26.03 10.14
N ASP A 52 -3.80 -25.49 11.27
CA ASP A 52 -4.27 -25.87 12.61
C ASP A 52 -5.71 -25.40 12.88
N ARG A 53 -6.12 -24.28 12.27
CA ARG A 53 -7.48 -23.74 12.38
C ARG A 53 -8.51 -24.54 11.59
N LEU A 54 -8.16 -25.05 10.40
CA LEU A 54 -9.10 -25.72 9.49
C LEU A 54 -9.91 -26.86 10.13
N PRO A 55 -9.32 -27.83 10.84
CA PRO A 55 -10.08 -28.90 11.48
C PRO A 55 -11.06 -28.38 12.54
N GLN A 56 -10.66 -27.39 13.33
CA GLN A 56 -11.50 -26.77 14.35
C GLN A 56 -12.67 -26.01 13.72
N LEU A 57 -12.40 -25.25 12.64
CA LEU A 57 -13.38 -24.48 11.89
C LEU A 57 -14.46 -25.40 11.30
N PHE A 58 -14.07 -26.47 10.58
CA PHE A 58 -15.01 -27.40 9.94
C PHE A 58 -15.78 -28.22 10.95
N GLN A 59 -15.14 -28.62 12.06
CA GLN A 59 -15.83 -29.28 13.17
C GLN A 59 -16.88 -28.37 13.81
N LYS A 60 -16.58 -27.07 14.02
CA LYS A 60 -17.52 -26.11 14.59
C LYS A 60 -18.66 -25.74 13.65
N ALA A 61 -18.37 -25.57 12.37
CA ALA A 61 -19.33 -25.14 11.34
C ALA A 61 -20.31 -26.25 10.97
N PHE A 62 -19.82 -27.47 10.74
CA PHE A 62 -20.55 -28.54 10.11
C PHE A 62 -20.56 -29.86 10.91
N GLN A 63 -19.77 -29.99 11.96
CA GLN A 63 -19.46 -31.24 12.66
C GLN A 63 -18.80 -32.31 11.74
N VAL A 64 -18.07 -31.82 10.71
CA VAL A 64 -17.41 -32.67 9.72
C VAL A 64 -15.89 -32.66 9.97
N ARG A 65 -15.27 -33.85 9.75
CA ARG A 65 -13.81 -34.02 9.72
C ARG A 65 -13.34 -34.23 8.30
N PHE A 66 -12.15 -33.72 7.97
CA PHE A 66 -11.49 -33.98 6.69
C PHE A 66 -11.23 -35.47 6.48
N ASP A 67 -11.39 -35.93 5.25
CA ASP A 67 -11.11 -37.33 4.87
C ASP A 67 -9.60 -37.55 4.70
N ARG A 68 -8.90 -36.47 4.23
CA ARG A 68 -7.46 -36.47 4.09
C ARG A 68 -6.86 -35.28 4.82
N LEU A 69 -5.88 -35.57 5.65
CA LEU A 69 -5.07 -34.59 6.39
C LEU A 69 -3.68 -34.50 5.75
N PRO A 70 -2.99 -33.37 5.91
CA PRO A 70 -1.62 -33.21 5.41
C PRO A 70 -0.65 -34.15 6.09
N ALA A 71 0.41 -34.57 5.37
CA ALA A 71 1.52 -35.30 5.96
C ALA A 71 2.32 -34.37 6.91
N GLU A 72 2.90 -34.94 7.96
CA GLU A 72 3.75 -34.19 8.88
C GLU A 72 4.99 -33.65 8.17
N GLY A 73 5.38 -32.43 8.53
CA GLY A 73 6.58 -31.75 8.00
C GLY A 73 6.45 -31.19 6.57
N ALA A 74 5.29 -31.31 5.90
CA ALA A 74 5.10 -30.77 4.57
C ALA A 74 5.03 -29.23 4.59
N GLY A 75 5.78 -28.56 3.73
CA GLY A 75 5.67 -27.10 3.54
C GLY A 75 4.30 -26.72 3.00
N LYS A 76 3.77 -27.49 2.05
CA LYS A 76 2.44 -27.34 1.46
C LYS A 76 1.48 -28.35 2.06
N ARG A 77 0.49 -27.89 2.81
CA ARG A 77 -0.49 -28.70 3.52
C ARG A 77 -1.77 -28.80 2.72
N ILE A 78 -2.27 -30.03 2.50
CA ILE A 78 -3.47 -30.32 1.70
C ILE A 78 -4.48 -31.03 2.58
N PHE A 79 -5.68 -30.44 2.65
CA PHE A 79 -6.86 -31.01 3.30
C PHE A 79 -7.90 -31.31 2.22
N SER A 80 -8.56 -32.48 2.27
CA SER A 80 -9.65 -32.74 1.35
C SER A 80 -10.83 -33.47 2.02
N ILE A 81 -12.02 -33.21 1.44
CA ILE A 81 -13.28 -33.91 1.72
C ILE A 81 -13.75 -34.47 0.40
N THR A 82 -13.97 -35.76 0.33
CA THR A 82 -14.43 -36.53 -0.85
C THR A 82 -15.65 -37.40 -0.56
N ASP A 83 -15.98 -37.54 0.72
CA ASP A 83 -17.19 -38.25 1.16
C ASP A 83 -18.44 -37.48 0.74
N ARG A 84 -19.35 -38.17 0.01
CA ARG A 84 -20.54 -37.54 -0.58
C ARG A 84 -21.52 -37.04 0.47
N ASP A 85 -21.71 -37.79 1.58
CA ASP A 85 -22.65 -37.39 2.62
C ASP A 85 -22.16 -36.13 3.35
N LYS A 86 -20.84 -36.05 3.61
CA LYS A 86 -20.23 -34.87 4.19
C LYS A 86 -20.32 -33.65 3.26
N LEU A 87 -20.06 -33.83 1.96
CA LEU A 87 -20.17 -32.75 0.97
C LEU A 87 -21.61 -32.29 0.86
N SER A 88 -22.59 -33.20 0.78
CA SER A 88 -24.00 -32.85 0.74
C SER A 88 -24.43 -32.07 1.99
N ALA A 89 -24.07 -32.55 3.19
CA ALA A 89 -24.37 -31.85 4.45
C ALA A 89 -23.72 -30.47 4.53
N LEU A 90 -22.50 -30.34 4.02
CA LEU A 90 -21.77 -29.07 3.98
C LEU A 90 -22.45 -28.05 3.05
N TRP A 91 -22.79 -28.45 1.82
CA TRP A 91 -23.40 -27.56 0.84
C TRP A 91 -24.86 -27.21 1.17
N ALA A 92 -25.59 -28.13 1.81
CA ALA A 92 -26.95 -27.87 2.29
C ALA A 92 -27.04 -26.70 3.29
N VAL A 93 -25.98 -26.45 4.09
CA VAL A 93 -25.92 -25.28 5.00
C VAL A 93 -26.02 -23.96 4.24
N TYR A 94 -25.57 -23.94 2.99
CA TYR A 94 -25.56 -22.74 2.13
C TYR A 94 -26.70 -22.73 1.10
N GLY A 95 -27.64 -23.66 1.21
CA GLY A 95 -28.80 -23.72 0.33
C GLY A 95 -28.55 -24.34 -1.04
N HIS A 96 -27.42 -25.06 -1.22
CA HIS A 96 -27.13 -25.79 -2.44
C HIS A 96 -27.82 -27.18 -2.41
N ASP A 97 -28.56 -27.49 -3.46
CA ASP A 97 -29.13 -28.82 -3.65
C ASP A 97 -28.05 -29.76 -4.22
N PRO A 98 -27.74 -30.89 -3.53
CA PRO A 98 -26.71 -31.82 -3.99
C PRO A 98 -27.06 -32.54 -5.29
N THR A 99 -28.31 -32.44 -5.75
CA THR A 99 -28.79 -33.03 -7.03
C THR A 99 -28.57 -32.11 -8.21
N GLU A 100 -28.34 -30.82 -7.99
CA GLU A 100 -28.10 -29.83 -9.01
C GLU A 100 -26.62 -29.64 -9.29
N ALA A 101 -26.29 -29.12 -10.47
CA ALA A 101 -24.94 -28.73 -10.79
C ALA A 101 -24.48 -27.60 -9.83
N LEU A 102 -23.37 -27.82 -9.13
CA LEU A 102 -22.85 -26.85 -8.18
C LEU A 102 -22.41 -25.56 -8.87
N ALA A 103 -23.26 -24.54 -8.79
CA ALA A 103 -22.92 -23.18 -9.20
C ALA A 103 -22.54 -22.38 -7.95
N HIS A 104 -21.29 -21.94 -7.87
CA HIS A 104 -20.82 -21.17 -6.73
C HIS A 104 -21.34 -19.72 -6.78
N HIS A 105 -22.16 -19.40 -5.78
CA HIS A 105 -22.71 -18.08 -5.52
C HIS A 105 -22.60 -17.76 -4.03
N ILE A 106 -22.58 -16.48 -3.67
CA ILE A 106 -22.64 -16.07 -2.27
C ILE A 106 -24.12 -16.04 -1.83
N ASN A 107 -24.46 -16.90 -0.89
CA ASN A 107 -25.74 -16.83 -0.22
C ASN A 107 -25.71 -15.70 0.83
N PHE A 108 -26.28 -14.57 0.52
CA PHE A 108 -26.28 -13.37 1.38
C PHE A 108 -27.05 -13.59 2.69
N ALA A 109 -28.01 -14.52 2.75
CA ALA A 109 -28.71 -14.86 3.99
C ALA A 109 -27.78 -15.42 5.09
N VAL A 110 -26.63 -15.98 4.70
CA VAL A 110 -25.58 -16.40 5.65
C VAL A 110 -24.77 -15.21 6.18
N LEU A 111 -24.85 -14.06 5.51
CA LEU A 111 -24.02 -12.86 5.73
C LEU A 111 -24.86 -11.63 6.16
N GLU A 112 -26.05 -11.85 6.74
CA GLU A 112 -26.90 -10.76 7.19
C GLU A 112 -26.24 -9.90 8.29
N GLU A 113 -25.58 -10.57 9.24
CA GLU A 113 -24.96 -9.94 10.38
C GLU A 113 -23.51 -9.49 10.09
N ASP A 114 -23.11 -8.32 10.56
CA ASP A 114 -21.75 -7.78 10.36
C ASP A 114 -20.64 -8.72 10.83
N HIS A 115 -20.85 -9.42 11.95
CA HIS A 115 -19.87 -10.39 12.43
C HIS A 115 -19.76 -11.64 11.53
N CYS A 116 -20.81 -11.98 10.76
CA CYS A 116 -20.76 -13.04 9.74
C CYS A 116 -20.06 -12.54 8.48
N ARG A 117 -20.31 -11.31 8.04
CA ARG A 117 -19.57 -10.65 6.93
C ARG A 117 -18.08 -10.61 7.23
N ALA A 118 -17.68 -10.14 8.42
CA ALA A 118 -16.29 -10.13 8.87
C ALA A 118 -15.65 -11.53 8.86
N SER A 119 -16.39 -12.53 9.34
CA SER A 119 -15.92 -13.92 9.34
C SER A 119 -15.77 -14.50 7.94
N PHE A 120 -16.71 -14.21 7.04
CA PHE A 120 -16.64 -14.59 5.61
C PHE A 120 -15.41 -14.00 4.93
N LEU A 121 -15.17 -12.69 5.08
CA LEU A 121 -13.98 -12.02 4.53
C LEU A 121 -12.70 -12.61 5.08
N ARG A 122 -12.66 -12.96 6.36
CA ARG A 122 -11.54 -13.66 6.99
C ARG A 122 -11.28 -15.01 6.31
N GLY A 123 -12.30 -15.83 6.13
CA GLY A 123 -12.18 -17.13 5.45
C GLY A 123 -11.73 -17.00 4.00
N ALA A 124 -12.29 -16.07 3.24
CA ALA A 124 -11.90 -15.77 1.87
C ALA A 124 -10.44 -15.36 1.77
N PHE A 125 -9.97 -14.47 2.70
CA PHE A 125 -8.58 -14.04 2.73
C PHE A 125 -7.62 -15.14 3.17
N LEU A 126 -7.98 -15.96 4.15
CA LEU A 126 -7.14 -17.08 4.58
C LEU A 126 -6.91 -18.08 3.44
N ALA A 127 -7.93 -18.38 2.63
CA ALA A 127 -7.84 -19.33 1.52
C ALA A 127 -7.24 -18.74 0.23
N GLY A 128 -7.73 -17.59 -0.22
CA GLY A 128 -7.40 -17.00 -1.53
C GLY A 128 -6.81 -15.59 -1.47
N GLY A 129 -6.57 -15.04 -0.27
CA GLY A 129 -6.06 -13.69 -0.08
C GLY A 129 -4.56 -13.59 0.04
N SER A 130 -4.04 -12.43 -0.38
CA SER A 130 -2.66 -12.02 -0.14
C SER A 130 -2.57 -10.51 0.06
N VAL A 131 -1.56 -10.08 0.81
CA VAL A 131 -1.23 -8.68 0.99
C VAL A 131 0.28 -8.47 0.90
N THR A 132 0.67 -7.42 0.19
CA THR A 132 2.09 -7.09 0.00
C THR A 132 2.63 -6.36 1.23
N ASP A 133 3.91 -6.52 1.51
CA ASP A 133 4.64 -5.78 2.52
C ASP A 133 4.43 -4.27 2.35
N PRO A 134 3.88 -3.57 3.38
CA PRO A 134 3.58 -2.15 3.30
C PRO A 134 4.82 -1.28 3.11
N ALA A 135 6.01 -1.74 3.49
CA ALA A 135 7.26 -1.05 3.22
C ALA A 135 7.57 -0.96 1.72
N LYS A 136 7.07 -1.92 0.91
CA LYS A 136 7.27 -1.96 -0.55
C LYS A 136 6.16 -1.23 -1.29
N ARG A 137 4.92 -1.75 -1.22
CA ARG A 137 3.76 -1.18 -1.91
C ARG A 137 2.46 -1.54 -1.19
N TYR A 138 1.40 -0.77 -1.44
CA TYR A 138 0.06 -1.08 -0.96
C TYR A 138 -0.68 -1.90 -2.00
N HIS A 139 -0.93 -3.17 -1.69
CA HIS A 139 -1.70 -4.07 -2.52
C HIS A 139 -2.22 -5.24 -1.69
N LEU A 140 -3.54 -5.40 -1.64
CA LEU A 140 -4.24 -6.54 -1.06
C LEU A 140 -5.13 -7.12 -2.15
N GLU A 141 -5.11 -8.43 -2.34
CA GLU A 141 -5.95 -9.12 -3.33
C GLU A 141 -6.63 -10.35 -2.75
N LEU A 142 -7.80 -10.64 -3.27
CA LEU A 142 -8.57 -11.88 -3.09
C LEU A 142 -8.75 -12.51 -4.46
N ALA A 143 -8.31 -13.75 -4.63
CA ALA A 143 -8.33 -14.48 -5.90
C ALA A 143 -9.21 -15.73 -5.79
N THR A 144 -10.15 -15.89 -6.71
CA THR A 144 -11.00 -17.07 -6.83
C THR A 144 -11.13 -17.48 -8.29
N SER A 145 -11.35 -18.79 -8.54
CA SER A 145 -11.67 -19.32 -9.88
C SER A 145 -13.14 -19.10 -10.27
N HIS A 146 -13.98 -18.64 -9.34
CA HIS A 146 -15.43 -18.49 -9.51
C HIS A 146 -15.78 -17.03 -9.81
N LEU A 147 -16.09 -16.73 -11.07
CA LEU A 147 -16.37 -15.35 -11.52
C LEU A 147 -17.62 -14.75 -10.85
N SER A 148 -18.68 -15.55 -10.65
CA SER A 148 -19.89 -15.10 -9.96
C SER A 148 -19.58 -14.68 -8.52
N VAL A 149 -18.82 -15.51 -7.80
CA VAL A 149 -18.38 -15.21 -6.42
C VAL A 149 -17.58 -13.90 -6.35
N SER A 150 -16.68 -13.66 -7.32
CA SER A 150 -15.91 -12.41 -7.36
C SER A 150 -16.79 -11.19 -7.53
N ARG A 151 -17.79 -11.26 -8.44
CA ARG A 151 -18.74 -10.15 -8.69
C ARG A 151 -19.66 -9.90 -7.48
N GLU A 152 -20.12 -10.96 -6.84
CA GLU A 152 -20.96 -10.88 -5.64
C GLU A 152 -20.18 -10.37 -4.43
N LEU A 153 -18.91 -10.79 -4.27
CA LEU A 153 -18.01 -10.20 -3.27
C LEU A 153 -17.81 -8.71 -3.54
N HIS A 154 -17.65 -8.30 -4.81
CA HIS A 154 -17.52 -6.88 -5.15
C HIS A 154 -18.75 -6.09 -4.68
N ALA A 155 -19.96 -6.61 -4.94
CA ALA A 155 -21.19 -5.99 -4.48
C ALA A 155 -21.28 -5.92 -2.94
N LEU A 156 -20.94 -7.01 -2.24
CA LEU A 156 -20.88 -7.06 -0.78
C LEU A 156 -19.93 -6.00 -0.22
N LEU A 157 -18.76 -5.87 -0.81
CA LEU A 157 -17.75 -4.89 -0.36
C LEU A 157 -18.21 -3.45 -0.58
N LEU A 158 -18.91 -3.17 -1.70
CA LEU A 158 -19.53 -1.85 -1.93
C LEU A 158 -20.60 -1.53 -0.88
N GLU A 159 -21.47 -2.52 -0.54
CA GLU A 159 -22.47 -2.38 0.52
C GLU A 159 -21.84 -2.11 1.89
N MET A 160 -20.67 -2.71 2.16
CA MET A 160 -19.89 -2.47 3.37
C MET A 160 -19.10 -1.15 3.36
N GLY A 161 -19.21 -0.32 2.32
CA GLY A 161 -18.54 0.97 2.18
C GLY A 161 -17.13 0.93 1.62
N PHE A 162 -16.66 -0.22 1.13
CA PHE A 162 -15.37 -0.33 0.45
C PHE A 162 -15.46 0.03 -1.03
N SER A 163 -14.34 0.36 -1.64
CA SER A 163 -14.21 0.63 -3.08
C SER A 163 -13.19 -0.32 -3.72
N PRO A 164 -13.53 -1.62 -3.86
CA PRO A 164 -12.64 -2.60 -4.47
C PRO A 164 -12.46 -2.34 -5.96
N LYS A 165 -11.39 -2.88 -6.52
CA LYS A 165 -11.14 -2.95 -7.96
C LYS A 165 -11.14 -4.40 -8.40
N GLU A 166 -11.46 -4.63 -9.66
CA GLU A 166 -11.49 -5.95 -10.26
C GLU A 166 -10.40 -6.11 -11.32
N SER A 167 -9.90 -7.31 -11.45
CA SER A 167 -8.95 -7.73 -12.49
C SER A 167 -9.10 -9.22 -12.72
N SER A 168 -8.43 -9.72 -13.75
CA SER A 168 -8.29 -11.16 -13.99
C SER A 168 -6.83 -11.53 -14.21
N ARG A 169 -6.44 -12.70 -13.73
CA ARG A 169 -5.09 -13.24 -13.94
C ARG A 169 -5.20 -14.73 -14.19
N LYS A 170 -4.85 -15.16 -15.42
CA LYS A 170 -5.09 -16.52 -15.91
C LYS A 170 -6.60 -16.84 -15.82
N SER A 171 -6.97 -17.91 -15.12
CA SER A 171 -8.36 -18.33 -14.90
C SER A 171 -9.00 -17.76 -13.63
N ASN A 172 -8.29 -16.92 -12.86
CA ASN A 172 -8.79 -16.38 -11.60
C ASN A 172 -9.33 -14.96 -11.77
N ALA A 173 -10.49 -14.71 -11.19
CA ALA A 173 -11.01 -13.38 -10.93
C ALA A 173 -10.35 -12.83 -9.64
N ILE A 174 -9.97 -11.57 -9.66
CA ILE A 174 -9.23 -10.92 -8.58
C ILE A 174 -9.96 -9.65 -8.16
N THR A 175 -10.35 -9.59 -6.89
CA THR A 175 -10.82 -8.38 -6.23
C THR A 175 -9.67 -7.80 -5.41
N TYR A 176 -9.34 -6.51 -5.59
CA TYR A 176 -8.14 -5.95 -4.97
C TYR A 176 -8.27 -4.50 -4.52
N PHE A 177 -7.37 -4.10 -3.59
CA PHE A 177 -7.19 -2.73 -3.11
C PHE A 177 -5.74 -2.28 -3.33
N LYS A 178 -5.56 -0.98 -3.67
CA LYS A 178 -4.24 -0.33 -3.81
C LYS A 178 -4.07 0.90 -2.92
N GLN A 179 -5.15 1.39 -2.31
CA GLN A 179 -5.11 2.52 -1.40
C GLN A 179 -4.84 2.02 0.02
N SER A 180 -3.86 2.62 0.71
CA SER A 180 -3.49 2.21 2.06
C SER A 180 -4.68 2.24 3.01
N ASN A 181 -5.46 3.33 3.02
CA ASN A 181 -6.63 3.47 3.89
C ASN A 181 -7.65 2.34 3.68
N ALA A 182 -7.98 2.01 2.41
CA ALA A 182 -8.90 0.92 2.12
C ALA A 182 -8.36 -0.45 2.58
N ILE A 183 -7.04 -0.67 2.54
CA ILE A 183 -6.41 -1.89 3.06
C ILE A 183 -6.43 -1.90 4.59
N GLU A 184 -6.15 -0.78 5.26
CA GLU A 184 -6.25 -0.61 6.71
C GLU A 184 -7.66 -0.95 7.22
N ASP A 185 -8.68 -0.36 6.60
CA ASP A 185 -10.08 -0.60 6.92
C ASP A 185 -10.49 -2.06 6.69
N PHE A 186 -10.04 -2.65 5.57
CA PHE A 186 -10.34 -4.05 5.23
C PHE A 186 -9.68 -5.03 6.21
N LEU A 187 -8.40 -4.81 6.57
CA LEU A 187 -7.69 -5.62 7.58
C LEU A 187 -8.41 -5.56 8.93
N THR A 188 -8.84 -4.36 9.33
CA THR A 188 -9.58 -4.15 10.57
C THR A 188 -10.94 -4.86 10.53
N ALA A 189 -11.69 -4.72 9.43
CA ALA A 189 -13.02 -5.32 9.26
C ALA A 189 -12.98 -6.86 9.32
N MET A 190 -11.95 -7.50 8.78
CA MET A 190 -11.83 -8.97 8.85
C MET A 190 -11.20 -9.48 10.17
N GLY A 191 -10.73 -8.57 11.06
CA GLY A 191 -10.23 -8.89 12.39
C GLY A 191 -8.70 -9.03 12.49
N ALA A 192 -7.94 -8.24 11.72
CA ALA A 192 -6.49 -8.12 11.79
C ALA A 192 -6.05 -6.68 12.16
N PRO A 193 -6.42 -6.13 13.34
CA PRO A 193 -6.11 -4.77 13.73
C PRO A 193 -4.61 -4.53 13.94
N LEU A 194 -3.82 -5.51 14.36
CA LEU A 194 -2.38 -5.36 14.53
C LEU A 194 -1.68 -5.15 13.18
N ALA A 195 -2.08 -5.92 12.17
CA ALA A 195 -1.58 -5.75 10.81
C ALA A 195 -2.01 -4.40 10.20
N ALA A 196 -3.23 -3.91 10.51
CA ALA A 196 -3.66 -2.59 10.12
C ALA A 196 -2.78 -1.50 10.75
N MET A 197 -2.47 -1.60 12.04
CA MET A 197 -1.56 -0.68 12.74
C MET A 197 -0.14 -0.70 12.15
N GLU A 198 0.40 -1.88 11.80
CA GLU A 198 1.71 -2.01 11.16
C GLU A 198 1.72 -1.29 9.79
N LEU A 199 0.64 -1.41 9.02
CA LEU A 199 0.49 -0.71 7.75
C LEU A 199 0.42 0.82 7.94
N MET A 200 -0.32 1.31 8.95
CA MET A 200 -0.39 2.73 9.31
C MET A 200 0.99 3.28 9.71
N ASN A 201 1.76 2.56 10.51
CA ASN A 201 3.11 2.93 10.89
C ASN A 201 4.05 3.01 9.69
N ALA A 202 4.03 2.00 8.80
CA ALA A 202 4.83 1.99 7.58
C ALA A 202 4.48 3.17 6.65
N LYS A 203 3.20 3.57 6.61
CA LYS A 203 2.74 4.74 5.86
C LYS A 203 3.31 6.04 6.44
N ALA A 204 3.20 6.23 7.77
CA ALA A 204 3.73 7.42 8.44
C ALA A 204 5.24 7.57 8.22
N GLU A 205 6.01 6.47 8.29
CA GLU A 205 7.45 6.49 7.98
C GLU A 205 7.74 6.87 6.54
N LYS A 206 6.97 6.36 5.57
CA LYS A 206 7.14 6.73 4.15
C LYS A 206 6.85 8.20 3.90
N ASP A 207 5.80 8.74 4.51
CA ASP A 207 5.41 10.13 4.37
C ASP A 207 6.48 11.06 4.97
N LEU A 208 7.03 10.69 6.14
CA LEU A 208 8.13 11.41 6.77
C LEU A 208 9.38 11.42 5.89
N ARG A 209 9.82 10.25 5.41
CA ARG A 209 10.98 10.14 4.50
C ARG A 209 10.75 10.95 3.21
N GLY A 210 9.54 10.85 2.64
CA GLY A 210 9.19 11.59 1.44
C GLY A 210 9.23 13.11 1.65
N SER A 211 8.81 13.62 2.81
CA SER A 211 8.85 15.04 3.16
C SER A 211 10.28 15.54 3.31
N ILE A 212 11.14 14.76 4.02
CA ILE A 212 12.56 15.07 4.20
C ILE A 212 13.27 15.10 2.84
N ASN A 213 13.08 14.07 2.00
CA ASN A 213 13.71 14.00 0.69
C ASN A 213 13.31 15.19 -0.21
N ARG A 214 12.00 15.57 -0.20
CA ARG A 214 11.53 16.74 -0.95
C ARG A 214 12.20 18.02 -0.46
N ARG A 215 12.36 18.18 0.86
CA ARG A 215 13.03 19.36 1.44
C ARG A 215 14.50 19.39 1.05
N VAL A 216 15.22 18.29 1.22
CA VAL A 216 16.65 18.19 0.83
C VAL A 216 16.84 18.46 -0.66
N ASN A 217 16.00 17.89 -1.53
CA ASN A 217 16.08 18.14 -2.98
C ASN A 217 15.78 19.60 -3.34
N CYS A 218 14.81 20.21 -2.63
CA CYS A 218 14.51 21.63 -2.83
C CYS A 218 15.69 22.54 -2.41
N ASP A 219 16.28 22.25 -1.24
CA ASP A 219 17.42 23.01 -0.72
C ASP A 219 18.65 22.84 -1.63
N ALA A 220 18.94 21.62 -2.09
CA ALA A 220 20.01 21.35 -3.05
C ALA A 220 19.81 22.12 -4.38
N ALA A 221 18.61 22.03 -4.97
CA ALA A 221 18.31 22.74 -6.22
C ALA A 221 18.37 24.28 -6.07
N ASN A 222 18.04 24.81 -4.90
CA ASN A 222 18.18 26.23 -4.60
C ASN A 222 19.66 26.65 -4.45
N LEU A 223 20.46 25.77 -3.83
CA LEU A 223 21.91 25.98 -3.69
C LEU A 223 22.59 25.98 -5.07
N ASP A 224 22.31 24.98 -5.91
CA ASP A 224 22.85 24.88 -7.26
C ASP A 224 22.55 26.16 -8.08
N LYS A 225 21.27 26.62 -8.06
CA LYS A 225 20.89 27.86 -8.72
C LYS A 225 21.62 29.11 -8.18
N ALA A 226 21.89 29.13 -6.87
CA ALA A 226 22.62 30.23 -6.25
C ALA A 226 24.10 30.23 -6.67
N VAL A 227 24.73 29.04 -6.75
CA VAL A 227 26.11 28.88 -7.22
C VAL A 227 26.23 29.26 -8.69
N ASP A 228 25.35 28.76 -9.56
CA ASP A 228 25.35 29.10 -10.99
C ASP A 228 25.17 30.61 -11.21
N ALA A 229 24.26 31.22 -10.45
CA ALA A 229 24.04 32.67 -10.53
C ALA A 229 25.28 33.46 -10.05
N ALA A 230 25.94 33.01 -8.96
CA ALA A 230 27.16 33.64 -8.46
C ALA A 230 28.30 33.57 -9.51
N GLN A 231 28.47 32.36 -10.10
CA GLN A 231 29.47 32.11 -11.12
C GLN A 231 29.25 33.03 -12.35
N GLY A 232 28.01 33.09 -12.86
CA GLY A 232 27.68 33.99 -13.97
C GLY A 232 27.88 35.46 -13.67
N GLN A 233 27.69 35.90 -12.40
CA GLN A 233 27.97 37.23 -11.94
C GLN A 233 29.48 37.53 -11.91
N ILE A 234 30.29 36.60 -11.41
CA ILE A 234 31.75 36.71 -11.37
C ILE A 234 32.34 36.73 -12.77
N GLU A 235 31.88 35.89 -13.70
CA GLU A 235 32.29 35.92 -15.11
C GLU A 235 31.96 37.28 -15.78
N ALA A 236 30.80 37.82 -15.45
CA ALA A 236 30.43 39.16 -15.96
C ALA A 236 31.37 40.27 -15.43
N ILE A 237 31.77 40.19 -14.15
CA ILE A 237 32.73 41.14 -13.54
C ILE A 237 34.09 41.02 -14.21
N TYR A 238 34.63 39.83 -14.43
CA TYR A 238 35.91 39.63 -15.14
C TYR A 238 35.88 40.19 -16.57
N LYS A 239 34.79 40.06 -17.31
CA LYS A 239 34.63 40.67 -18.63
C LYS A 239 34.66 42.19 -18.58
N LEU A 240 34.08 42.80 -17.54
CA LEU A 240 34.15 44.24 -17.36
C LEU A 240 35.54 44.71 -16.97
N GLU A 241 36.26 43.91 -16.20
CA GLU A 241 37.68 44.17 -15.83
C GLU A 241 38.60 44.12 -17.05
N GLU A 242 38.49 43.06 -17.89
CA GLU A 242 39.27 42.92 -19.12
C GLU A 242 39.06 44.11 -20.11
N ARG A 243 37.84 44.70 -20.07
CA ARG A 243 37.50 45.86 -20.90
C ARG A 243 37.91 47.20 -20.25
N GLY A 244 38.47 47.21 -19.04
CA GLY A 244 38.87 48.41 -18.30
C GLY A 244 37.68 49.26 -17.79
N MET A 245 36.44 48.69 -17.80
CA MET A 245 35.23 49.43 -17.48
C MET A 245 34.93 49.56 -15.98
N LEU A 246 35.65 48.82 -15.10
CA LEU A 246 35.41 48.86 -13.65
C LEU A 246 35.71 50.22 -13.02
N ALA A 247 36.70 50.99 -13.58
CA ALA A 247 37.05 52.31 -13.07
C ALA A 247 35.91 53.35 -13.24
N ASP A 248 35.11 53.21 -14.28
CA ASP A 248 34.05 54.15 -14.65
C ASP A 248 32.67 53.81 -14.07
N LEU A 249 32.59 52.71 -13.28
CA LEU A 249 31.34 52.32 -12.65
C LEU A 249 30.94 53.27 -11.50
N PRO A 250 29.65 53.52 -11.29
CA PRO A 250 29.14 54.21 -10.11
C PRO A 250 29.52 53.49 -8.82
N ASP A 251 29.78 54.22 -7.72
CA ASP A 251 30.24 53.66 -6.44
C ASP A 251 29.40 52.48 -5.95
N LYS A 252 28.06 52.56 -6.08
CA LYS A 252 27.16 51.47 -5.70
C LYS A 252 27.36 50.18 -6.50
N LEU A 253 27.84 50.25 -7.72
CA LEU A 253 28.15 49.09 -8.54
C LEU A 253 29.55 48.55 -8.22
N LYS A 254 30.53 49.45 -7.91
CA LYS A 254 31.87 49.07 -7.44
C LYS A 254 31.76 48.28 -6.12
N GLU A 255 30.98 48.77 -5.15
CA GLU A 255 30.69 48.04 -3.90
C GLU A 255 30.14 46.65 -4.16
N ALA A 256 29.20 46.51 -5.13
CA ALA A 256 28.64 45.20 -5.47
C ALA A 256 29.66 44.25 -6.14
N VAL A 257 30.59 44.78 -6.93
CA VAL A 257 31.73 44.04 -7.51
C VAL A 257 32.64 43.55 -6.37
N ASP A 258 33.08 44.45 -5.50
CA ASP A 258 34.01 44.14 -4.41
C ASP A 258 33.46 43.08 -3.48
N LEU A 259 32.21 43.23 -3.05
CA LEU A 259 31.52 42.25 -2.17
C LEU A 259 31.34 40.91 -2.84
N ARG A 260 30.95 40.82 -4.11
CA ARG A 260 30.76 39.52 -4.80
C ARG A 260 32.09 38.83 -5.06
N MET A 261 33.15 39.57 -5.38
CA MET A 261 34.49 39.01 -5.60
C MET A 261 35.15 38.55 -4.30
N ALA A 262 34.95 39.30 -3.21
CA ALA A 262 35.49 38.94 -1.88
C ALA A 262 34.74 37.71 -1.27
N HIS A 263 33.44 37.57 -1.59
CA HIS A 263 32.56 36.57 -0.98
C HIS A 263 31.73 35.81 -2.02
N PRO A 264 32.37 34.97 -2.86
CA PRO A 264 31.68 34.25 -3.93
C PRO A 264 30.63 33.24 -3.40
N GLU A 265 30.79 32.77 -2.18
CA GLU A 265 29.93 31.74 -1.53
C GLU A 265 28.67 32.34 -0.87
N LEU A 266 28.67 33.66 -0.59
CA LEU A 266 27.55 34.28 0.13
C LEU A 266 26.31 34.42 -0.74
N THR A 267 25.14 34.28 -0.11
CA THR A 267 23.85 34.56 -0.73
C THR A 267 23.64 36.06 -0.96
N LEU A 268 22.74 36.37 -1.90
CA LEU A 268 22.39 37.77 -2.16
C LEU A 268 21.89 38.54 -0.93
N SER A 269 21.24 37.83 0.01
CA SER A 269 20.77 38.46 1.26
C SER A 269 21.94 38.84 2.16
N GLN A 270 22.90 37.91 2.33
CA GLN A 270 24.10 38.16 3.13
C GLN A 270 24.99 39.25 2.54
N LEU A 271 25.16 39.27 1.22
CA LEU A 271 25.89 40.35 0.55
C LEU A 271 25.20 41.69 0.70
N ALA A 272 23.87 41.76 0.65
CA ALA A 272 23.08 42.94 0.84
C ALA A 272 23.23 43.54 2.27
N GLU A 273 23.41 42.68 3.26
CA GLU A 273 23.68 43.09 4.66
C GLU A 273 25.09 43.64 4.86
N LEU A 274 26.05 43.22 4.03
CA LEU A 274 27.44 43.70 4.08
C LEU A 274 27.66 45.07 3.38
N CYS A 275 26.66 45.59 2.68
CA CYS A 275 26.74 46.94 2.09
C CYS A 275 26.75 48.03 3.19
N ASP A 276 27.34 49.18 2.91
CA ASP A 276 27.33 50.34 3.79
C ASP A 276 26.68 51.57 3.08
N PRO A 277 25.46 51.97 3.48
CA PRO A 277 24.57 51.29 4.44
C PRO A 277 23.95 49.98 3.88
N PRO A 278 23.51 49.04 4.76
CA PRO A 278 22.87 47.80 4.34
C PRO A 278 21.66 48.02 3.42
N VAL A 279 21.52 47.19 2.39
CA VAL A 279 20.45 47.32 1.39
C VAL A 279 19.55 46.10 1.37
N SER A 280 18.40 46.17 0.70
CA SER A 280 17.55 45.00 0.50
C SER A 280 18.18 44.02 -0.51
N LYS A 281 17.86 42.72 -0.37
CA LYS A 281 18.24 41.67 -1.35
C LYS A 281 17.88 42.07 -2.78
N SER A 282 16.69 42.68 -2.99
CA SER A 282 16.23 43.14 -4.30
C SER A 282 17.10 44.25 -4.87
N ALA A 283 17.52 45.21 -4.04
CA ALA A 283 18.39 46.30 -4.45
C ALA A 283 19.78 45.78 -4.84
N PHE A 284 20.36 44.86 -4.05
CA PHE A 284 21.65 44.23 -4.36
C PHE A 284 21.58 43.41 -5.65
N ASN A 285 20.52 42.59 -5.80
CA ASN A 285 20.30 41.83 -7.04
C ASN A 285 20.18 42.74 -8.26
N HIS A 286 19.52 43.88 -8.14
CA HIS A 286 19.45 44.88 -9.24
C HIS A 286 20.83 45.39 -9.62
N ARG A 287 21.72 45.65 -8.65
CA ARG A 287 23.11 46.10 -8.92
C ARG A 287 23.87 45.05 -9.73
N LEU A 288 23.80 43.74 -9.31
CA LEU A 288 24.46 42.66 -10.03
C LEU A 288 23.87 42.40 -11.42
N ARG A 289 22.54 42.50 -11.58
CA ARG A 289 21.92 42.42 -12.92
C ARG A 289 22.41 43.53 -13.85
N LYS A 290 22.57 44.74 -13.33
CA LYS A 290 23.10 45.88 -14.11
C LYS A 290 24.54 45.61 -14.57
N LEU A 291 25.40 45.02 -13.72
CA LEU A 291 26.76 44.59 -14.09
C LEU A 291 26.72 43.52 -15.19
N MET A 292 25.83 42.53 -15.08
CA MET A 292 25.65 41.50 -16.12
C MET A 292 25.14 42.08 -17.46
N GLU A 293 24.29 43.08 -17.42
CA GLU A 293 23.84 43.81 -18.64
C GLU A 293 25.00 44.57 -19.30
N LEU A 294 25.79 45.31 -18.50
CA LEU A 294 26.96 46.04 -18.99
C LEU A 294 28.05 45.13 -19.56
N SER A 295 28.20 43.91 -19.03
CA SER A 295 29.18 42.94 -19.56
C SER A 295 28.80 42.37 -20.92
N ARG A 296 27.52 42.47 -21.32
CA ARG A 296 27.00 41.98 -22.61
C ARG A 296 27.02 43.03 -23.72
N SER A 297 27.04 44.33 -23.35
CA SER A 297 27.15 45.44 -24.26
C SER A 297 28.63 45.67 -24.65
#